data_6549ff17719cdbbbb11341a25229e237
#
_entry.id   6549ff17719cdbbbb11341a25229e237
#
_cell.length_a   1.000
_cell.length_b   1.000
_cell.length_c   1.000
_cell.angle_alpha   90.00
_cell.angle_beta   90.00
_cell.angle_gamma   90.00
#
_symmetry.space_group_name_H-M   'P 1'
#
loop_
_entity.id
_entity.type
_entity.pdbx_description
1 polymer ?
#
loop_
_entity_poly.entity_id
_entity_poly.type
_entity_poly.pdbx_seq_one_letter_code
_entity_poly.pdbx_strand_id
1 'polypeptide(L)'
;IIEPSPHDPAVAYLAATRYKHDDFAPYLYATADYGRSWRAIVQGIPADDFTRVIRADPAQRGALYCGTETGVYASFDDGAHWRRLGGTLPVVPIHDMVLAQGDLVLATHGRSFWVLDDVALLRQLGALPAEPAPALLAPRDTIRLGRLFDFGHPPQTGRNYSFAAGLIPAFDQRKTADGEIKRTWLDAGTNPPDGVVVSYLLPAPAEGDLTLTFRDASGAVLRTIKSKKPDEAPTPDAAQKAVEGGHAPGGESAVAPGESLPAPTAAPPATPADADDEPKAPAKAGLNRFVWDMRGAPAQKIVGGAGLADVD
;
A
#
# COMPACT_ATOMS: atom_id res chain seq x y z
N ILE A 1 19.87 -1.79 -21.27
CA ILE A 1 18.51 -2.26 -21.61
C ILE A 1 17.93 -1.34 -22.64
N ILE A 2 17.31 -1.93 -23.68
CA ILE A 2 16.50 -1.21 -24.68
C ILE A 2 15.06 -1.64 -24.49
N GLU A 3 14.17 -0.67 -24.37
CA GLU A 3 12.74 -0.84 -24.19
C GLU A 3 12.00 -0.25 -25.39
N PRO A 4 11.39 -1.06 -26.26
CA PRO A 4 10.55 -0.54 -27.33
C PRO A 4 9.26 0.05 -26.76
N SER A 5 8.78 1.14 -27.34
CA SER A 5 7.49 1.69 -26.96
C SER A 5 6.35 0.75 -27.35
N PRO A 6 5.41 0.44 -26.44
CA PRO A 6 4.21 -0.33 -26.80
C PRO A 6 3.20 0.47 -27.65
N HIS A 7 3.42 1.78 -27.83
CA HIS A 7 2.47 2.70 -28.47
C HIS A 7 2.91 3.17 -29.85
N ASP A 8 4.22 3.08 -30.18
CA ASP A 8 4.76 3.63 -31.43
C ASP A 8 6.03 2.85 -31.81
N PRO A 9 6.05 2.18 -32.99
CA PRO A 9 7.19 1.38 -33.41
C PRO A 9 8.46 2.19 -33.72
N ALA A 10 8.35 3.52 -33.92
CA ALA A 10 9.48 4.39 -34.14
C ALA A 10 10.16 4.84 -32.84
N VAL A 11 9.50 4.60 -31.69
CA VAL A 11 9.93 5.05 -30.37
C VAL A 11 10.56 3.91 -29.59
N ALA A 12 11.72 4.18 -29.00
CA ALA A 12 12.36 3.28 -28.04
C ALA A 12 13.12 4.09 -26.98
N TYR A 13 13.36 3.44 -25.85
CA TYR A 13 14.08 4.01 -24.73
C TYR A 13 15.31 3.16 -24.42
N LEU A 14 16.37 3.80 -23.96
CA LEU A 14 17.63 3.13 -23.61
C LEU A 14 18.06 3.54 -22.21
N ALA A 15 18.29 2.56 -21.34
CA ALA A 15 19.01 2.72 -20.08
C ALA A 15 20.39 2.09 -20.20
N ALA A 16 21.43 2.87 -19.92
CA ALA A 16 22.82 2.44 -19.95
C ALA A 16 23.50 2.72 -18.61
N THR A 17 24.56 1.98 -18.31
CA THR A 17 25.38 2.16 -17.11
C THR A 17 26.85 2.20 -17.46
N ARG A 18 27.65 3.02 -16.76
CA ARG A 18 29.09 3.09 -16.88
C ARG A 18 29.83 2.97 -15.55
N TYR A 19 29.15 2.54 -14.49
CA TYR A 19 29.74 2.45 -13.15
C TYR A 19 31.04 1.63 -13.08
N LYS A 20 31.22 0.65 -13.98
CA LYS A 20 32.49 -0.12 -14.10
C LYS A 20 33.67 0.71 -14.61
N HIS A 21 33.41 1.93 -15.10
CA HIS A 21 34.39 2.90 -15.55
C HIS A 21 34.46 4.10 -14.60
N ASP A 22 34.00 3.90 -13.33
CA ASP A 22 33.98 4.95 -12.32
C ASP A 22 33.09 6.16 -12.69
N ASP A 23 32.06 5.90 -13.51
CA ASP A 23 31.13 6.90 -14.01
C ASP A 23 29.71 6.54 -13.52
N PHE A 24 29.22 7.28 -12.53
CA PHE A 24 27.95 7.05 -11.85
C PHE A 24 26.82 7.93 -12.37
N ALA A 25 27.01 8.64 -13.47
CA ALA A 25 25.97 9.48 -14.05
C ALA A 25 24.79 8.65 -14.59
N PRO A 26 23.55 9.19 -14.55
CA PRO A 26 22.40 8.54 -15.16
C PRO A 26 22.46 8.65 -16.68
N TYR A 27 22.23 7.55 -17.38
CA TYR A 27 22.21 7.46 -18.83
C TYR A 27 20.87 6.89 -19.29
N LEU A 28 19.92 7.79 -19.58
CA LEU A 28 18.65 7.47 -20.21
C LEU A 28 18.52 8.24 -21.52
N TYR A 29 18.07 7.55 -22.54
CA TYR A 29 17.86 8.14 -23.85
C TYR A 29 16.53 7.69 -24.44
N ALA A 30 15.93 8.54 -25.29
CA ALA A 30 14.77 8.22 -26.11
C ALA A 30 15.07 8.50 -27.58
N THR A 31 14.58 7.65 -28.46
CA THR A 31 14.51 7.86 -29.90
C THR A 31 13.04 7.92 -30.33
N ALA A 32 12.74 8.66 -31.41
CA ALA A 32 11.43 8.70 -32.08
C ALA A 32 11.56 8.52 -33.60
N ASP A 33 12.71 8.01 -34.07
CA ASP A 33 13.05 7.88 -35.48
C ASP A 33 13.72 6.55 -35.80
N TYR A 34 13.31 5.47 -35.15
CA TYR A 34 13.88 4.13 -35.29
C TYR A 34 15.39 4.05 -34.91
N GLY A 35 15.82 4.85 -33.91
CA GLY A 35 17.18 4.82 -33.40
C GLY A 35 18.21 5.62 -34.23
N ARG A 36 17.77 6.44 -35.18
CA ARG A 36 18.69 7.28 -35.98
C ARG A 36 19.23 8.43 -35.14
N SER A 37 18.43 8.97 -34.23
CA SER A 37 18.86 9.97 -33.25
C SER A 37 18.36 9.62 -31.85
N TRP A 38 19.11 10.10 -30.84
CA TRP A 38 18.80 9.86 -29.44
C TRP A 38 18.89 11.17 -28.64
N ARG A 39 17.88 11.45 -27.81
CA ARG A 39 17.91 12.57 -26.87
C ARG A 39 18.05 12.05 -25.44
N ALA A 40 18.83 12.73 -24.62
CA ALA A 40 18.93 12.42 -23.20
C ALA A 40 17.62 12.79 -22.48
N ILE A 41 17.18 11.94 -21.54
CA ILE A 41 15.95 12.08 -20.77
C ILE A 41 16.20 11.83 -19.28
N VAL A 42 17.09 12.60 -18.64
CA VAL A 42 17.56 12.36 -17.26
C VAL A 42 17.13 13.44 -16.26
N GLN A 43 16.34 14.44 -16.69
CA GLN A 43 15.98 15.56 -15.82
C GLN A 43 15.16 15.12 -14.60
N GLY A 44 15.66 15.37 -13.41
CA GLY A 44 15.02 14.97 -12.13
C GLY A 44 15.64 13.73 -11.49
N ILE A 45 16.58 13.04 -12.19
CA ILE A 45 17.41 11.99 -11.59
C ILE A 45 18.71 12.63 -11.08
N PRO A 46 19.17 12.36 -9.85
CA PRO A 46 20.45 12.86 -9.34
C PRO A 46 21.62 12.48 -10.23
N ALA A 47 22.62 13.36 -10.33
CA ALA A 47 23.76 13.19 -11.23
C ALA A 47 24.69 12.02 -10.86
N ASP A 48 24.55 11.48 -9.66
CA ASP A 48 25.31 10.35 -9.11
C ASP A 48 24.46 9.08 -8.91
N ASP A 49 23.23 9.05 -9.45
CA ASP A 49 22.31 7.90 -9.35
C ASP A 49 22.16 7.21 -10.72
N PHE A 50 23.09 6.33 -11.05
CA PHE A 50 23.12 5.69 -12.36
C PHE A 50 21.94 4.76 -12.62
N THR A 51 21.47 4.79 -13.85
CA THR A 51 20.29 4.07 -14.31
C THR A 51 20.61 2.63 -14.67
N ARG A 52 19.69 1.70 -14.38
CA ARG A 52 19.83 0.27 -14.66
C ARG A 52 18.79 -0.24 -15.65
N VAL A 53 17.55 0.20 -15.50
CA VAL A 53 16.41 -0.30 -16.28
C VAL A 53 15.40 0.80 -16.55
N ILE A 54 14.75 0.72 -17.72
CA ILE A 54 13.61 1.56 -18.08
C ILE A 54 12.49 0.68 -18.62
N ARG A 55 11.25 1.03 -18.30
CA ARG A 55 10.04 0.39 -18.83
C ARG A 55 9.02 1.43 -19.25
N ALA A 56 8.40 1.21 -20.40
CA ALA A 56 7.28 2.00 -20.88
C ALA A 56 5.96 1.40 -20.41
N ASP A 57 5.02 2.26 -20.01
CA ASP A 57 3.71 1.82 -19.57
C ASP A 57 2.84 1.39 -20.77
N PRO A 58 2.35 0.14 -20.80
CA PRO A 58 1.54 -0.33 -21.95
C PRO A 58 0.13 0.27 -21.97
N ALA A 59 -0.35 0.84 -20.88
CA ALA A 59 -1.69 1.41 -20.80
C ALA A 59 -1.74 2.93 -20.96
N GLN A 60 -0.59 3.63 -20.74
CA GLN A 60 -0.53 5.08 -20.86
C GLN A 60 0.69 5.52 -21.65
N ARG A 61 0.47 6.10 -22.82
CA ARG A 61 1.53 6.74 -23.61
C ARG A 61 2.22 7.84 -22.80
N GLY A 62 3.56 7.90 -22.86
CA GLY A 62 4.36 8.89 -22.16
C GLY A 62 4.61 8.59 -20.68
N ALA A 63 3.97 7.55 -20.12
CA ALA A 63 4.30 7.07 -18.79
C ALA A 63 5.48 6.08 -18.85
N LEU A 64 6.53 6.38 -18.08
CA LEU A 64 7.77 5.62 -18.04
C LEU A 64 8.19 5.38 -16.58
N TYR A 65 8.85 4.25 -16.34
CA TYR A 65 9.44 3.90 -15.05
C TYR A 65 10.92 3.60 -15.23
N CYS A 66 11.75 4.14 -14.34
CA CYS A 66 13.20 3.95 -14.36
C CYS A 66 13.68 3.41 -13.03
N GLY A 67 14.44 2.32 -13.06
CA GLY A 67 15.18 1.80 -11.92
C GLY A 67 16.62 2.28 -11.95
N THR A 68 17.10 2.74 -10.79
CA THR A 68 18.45 3.23 -10.57
C THR A 68 19.19 2.39 -9.54
N GLU A 69 20.38 2.81 -9.16
CA GLU A 69 21.13 2.22 -8.05
C GLU A 69 20.47 2.46 -6.71
N THR A 70 19.72 3.54 -6.54
CA THR A 70 19.16 3.92 -5.24
C THR A 70 17.65 3.76 -5.11
N GLY A 71 16.94 3.44 -6.21
CA GLY A 71 15.48 3.31 -6.17
C GLY A 71 14.80 3.39 -7.53
N VAL A 72 13.55 3.82 -7.51
CA VAL A 72 12.70 3.87 -8.70
C VAL A 72 12.14 5.27 -8.93
N TYR A 73 12.06 5.66 -10.21
CA TYR A 73 11.52 6.94 -10.68
C TYR A 73 10.41 6.71 -11.70
N ALA A 74 9.45 7.63 -11.75
CA ALA A 74 8.41 7.65 -12.77
C ALA A 74 8.42 9.00 -13.52
N SER A 75 8.07 8.95 -14.79
CA SER A 75 7.78 10.10 -15.64
C SER A 75 6.42 9.91 -16.29
N PHE A 76 5.66 10.99 -16.48
CA PHE A 76 4.36 10.99 -17.16
C PHE A 76 4.34 11.94 -18.37
N ASP A 77 5.52 12.39 -18.80
CA ASP A 77 5.72 13.34 -19.87
C ASP A 77 6.83 12.89 -20.86
N ASP A 78 6.85 11.59 -21.13
CA ASP A 78 7.77 10.94 -22.07
C ASP A 78 9.25 11.15 -21.71
N GLY A 79 9.55 11.12 -20.39
CA GLY A 79 10.89 11.24 -19.84
C GLY A 79 11.40 12.69 -19.75
N ALA A 80 10.56 13.70 -19.97
CA ALA A 80 11.00 15.08 -19.83
C ALA A 80 11.31 15.41 -18.36
N HIS A 81 10.54 14.89 -17.42
CA HIS A 81 10.79 15.05 -15.99
C HIS A 81 10.58 13.74 -15.22
N TRP A 82 11.52 13.43 -14.35
CA TRP A 82 11.47 12.26 -13.48
C TRP A 82 11.21 12.66 -12.04
N ARG A 83 10.37 11.87 -11.37
CA ARG A 83 10.09 12.01 -9.94
C ARG A 83 10.34 10.69 -9.25
N ARG A 84 11.07 10.73 -8.14
CA ARG A 84 11.30 9.54 -7.33
C ARG A 84 9.98 9.01 -6.79
N LEU A 85 9.72 7.72 -6.95
CA LEU A 85 8.64 7.04 -6.27
C LEU A 85 9.09 6.77 -4.83
N GLY A 86 8.33 7.34 -3.89
CA GLY A 86 8.57 7.18 -2.47
C GLY A 86 7.98 5.88 -1.91
N GLY A 87 7.52 5.93 -0.68
CA GLY A 87 6.89 4.82 0.03
C GLY A 87 7.87 4.13 0.98
N THR A 88 7.68 2.83 1.18
CA THR A 88 8.47 2.00 2.09
C THR A 88 9.67 1.32 1.43
N LEU A 89 9.87 1.52 0.12
CA LEU A 89 11.01 0.97 -0.61
C LEU A 89 12.31 1.55 -0.03
N PRO A 90 13.22 0.71 0.49
CA PRO A 90 14.51 1.18 0.99
C PRO A 90 15.40 1.67 -0.17
N VAL A 91 16.52 2.30 0.16
CA VAL A 91 17.57 2.56 -0.82
C VAL A 91 18.13 1.21 -1.26
N VAL A 92 17.90 0.86 -2.53
CA VAL A 92 18.25 -0.46 -3.07
C VAL A 92 18.38 -0.39 -4.58
N PRO A 93 19.35 -1.09 -5.18
CA PRO A 93 19.49 -1.19 -6.63
C PRO A 93 18.28 -1.91 -7.26
N ILE A 94 17.72 -1.33 -8.31
CA ILE A 94 16.64 -1.92 -9.09
C ILE A 94 17.22 -2.52 -10.36
N HIS A 95 17.40 -3.82 -10.39
CA HIS A 95 18.05 -4.52 -11.51
C HIS A 95 17.11 -4.73 -12.69
N ASP A 96 15.84 -4.98 -12.40
CA ASP A 96 14.80 -5.11 -13.43
C ASP A 96 13.43 -4.75 -12.87
N MET A 97 12.47 -4.53 -13.74
CA MET A 97 11.08 -4.29 -13.40
C MET A 97 10.14 -4.71 -14.51
N VAL A 98 8.89 -4.98 -14.16
CA VAL A 98 7.84 -5.30 -15.11
C VAL A 98 6.50 -4.74 -14.64
N LEU A 99 5.69 -4.26 -15.58
CA LEU A 99 4.28 -3.96 -15.33
C LEU A 99 3.47 -5.23 -15.62
N ALA A 100 2.84 -5.77 -14.59
CA ALA A 100 2.07 -7.00 -14.68
C ALA A 100 0.72 -6.83 -13.98
N GLN A 101 -0.38 -7.10 -14.68
CA GLN A 101 -1.75 -7.05 -14.15
C GLN A 101 -2.12 -5.72 -13.44
N GLY A 102 -1.52 -4.61 -13.88
CA GLY A 102 -1.76 -3.28 -13.31
C GLY A 102 -0.87 -2.93 -12.10
N ASP A 103 0.10 -3.77 -11.78
CA ASP A 103 1.07 -3.54 -10.71
C ASP A 103 2.47 -3.34 -11.30
N LEU A 104 3.35 -2.63 -10.58
CA LEU A 104 4.76 -2.51 -10.91
C LEU A 104 5.57 -3.43 -10.00
N VAL A 105 6.15 -4.48 -10.57
CA VAL A 105 6.99 -5.44 -9.85
C VAL A 105 8.46 -5.07 -10.07
N LEU A 106 9.19 -4.93 -8.97
CA LEU A 106 10.60 -4.55 -8.94
C LEU A 106 11.46 -5.74 -8.54
N ALA A 107 12.49 -6.04 -9.32
CA ALA A 107 13.54 -6.99 -8.94
C ALA A 107 14.72 -6.21 -8.36
N THR A 108 14.91 -6.30 -7.04
CA THR A 108 15.96 -5.58 -6.33
C THR A 108 17.21 -6.43 -6.14
N HIS A 109 18.35 -5.78 -5.93
CA HIS A 109 19.57 -6.49 -5.55
C HIS A 109 19.66 -6.57 -4.01
N GLY A 110 19.43 -7.77 -3.47
CA GLY A 110 19.59 -8.07 -2.06
C GLY A 110 18.39 -7.77 -1.15
N ARG A 111 17.26 -7.30 -1.73
CA ARG A 111 16.01 -7.04 -0.98
C ARG A 111 14.80 -7.72 -1.60
N SER A 112 15.01 -8.84 -2.36
CA SER A 112 13.95 -9.61 -2.98
C SER A 112 13.10 -8.81 -3.97
N PHE A 113 11.85 -9.23 -4.18
CA PHE A 113 10.90 -8.53 -5.05
C PHE A 113 10.05 -7.56 -4.24
N TRP A 114 9.76 -6.41 -4.86
CA TRP A 114 8.83 -5.42 -4.34
C TRP A 114 7.72 -5.21 -5.35
N VAL A 115 6.51 -5.02 -4.85
CA VAL A 115 5.33 -4.79 -5.68
C VAL A 115 4.70 -3.46 -5.27
N LEU A 116 4.53 -2.58 -6.24
CA LEU A 116 3.69 -1.41 -6.10
C LEU A 116 2.32 -1.73 -6.71
N ASP A 117 1.35 -1.96 -5.85
CA ASP A 117 -0.01 -2.26 -6.25
C ASP A 117 -0.67 -1.05 -6.92
N ASP A 118 -1.47 -1.31 -7.95
CA ASP A 118 -2.34 -0.35 -8.62
C ASP A 118 -1.61 0.87 -9.22
N VAL A 119 -0.87 0.63 -10.30
CA VAL A 119 -0.21 1.69 -11.08
C VAL A 119 -1.22 2.68 -11.69
N ALA A 120 -2.49 2.30 -11.83
CA ALA A 120 -3.54 3.20 -12.33
C ALA A 120 -3.71 4.43 -11.44
N LEU A 121 -3.47 4.30 -10.13
CA LEU A 121 -3.42 5.43 -9.20
C LEU A 121 -2.32 6.42 -9.57
N LEU A 122 -1.10 5.94 -9.88
CA LEU A 122 0.02 6.79 -10.29
C LEU A 122 -0.28 7.54 -11.59
N ARG A 123 -0.91 6.86 -12.55
CA ARG A 123 -1.30 7.47 -13.83
C ARG A 123 -2.26 8.63 -13.61
N GLN A 124 -3.28 8.43 -12.77
CA GLN A 124 -4.26 9.46 -12.44
C GLN A 124 -3.60 10.64 -11.68
N LEU A 125 -2.73 10.36 -10.72
CA LEU A 125 -1.97 11.39 -10.00
C LEU A 125 -1.04 12.18 -10.94
N GLY A 126 -0.40 11.49 -11.89
CA GLY A 126 0.45 12.13 -12.91
C GLY A 126 -0.31 13.05 -13.87
N ALA A 127 -1.61 12.81 -14.07
CA ALA A 127 -2.46 13.62 -14.93
C ALA A 127 -3.10 14.83 -14.20
N LEU A 128 -2.97 14.92 -12.87
CA LEU A 128 -3.50 16.06 -12.12
C LEU A 128 -2.67 17.33 -12.37
N PRO A 129 -3.29 18.53 -12.36
CA PRO A 129 -2.57 19.78 -12.41
C PRO A 129 -1.68 19.96 -11.17
N ALA A 130 -0.74 20.92 -11.24
CA ALA A 130 0.19 21.19 -10.14
C ALA A 130 -0.54 21.60 -8.84
N GLU A 131 -1.64 22.34 -8.98
CA GLU A 131 -2.55 22.73 -7.89
C GLU A 131 -3.92 22.05 -8.11
N PRO A 132 -4.08 20.80 -7.67
CA PRO A 132 -5.32 20.06 -7.92
C PRO A 132 -6.44 20.55 -7.00
N ALA A 133 -7.66 20.63 -7.53
CA ALA A 133 -8.87 20.66 -6.72
C ALA A 133 -9.08 19.31 -6.00
N PRO A 134 -10.00 19.22 -5.01
CA PRO A 134 -10.39 17.95 -4.46
C PRO A 134 -10.77 16.96 -5.57
N ALA A 135 -10.15 15.78 -5.57
CA ALA A 135 -10.32 14.80 -6.64
C ALA A 135 -10.55 13.40 -6.07
N LEU A 136 -11.61 12.75 -6.53
CA LEU A 136 -11.84 11.32 -6.34
C LEU A 136 -11.17 10.57 -7.48
N LEU A 137 -10.27 9.65 -7.15
CA LEU A 137 -9.54 8.84 -8.14
C LEU A 137 -10.31 7.54 -8.37
N ALA A 138 -10.41 7.12 -9.63
CA ALA A 138 -11.11 5.90 -10.01
C ALA A 138 -10.42 4.68 -9.34
N PRO A 139 -11.13 3.89 -8.54
CA PRO A 139 -10.57 2.69 -7.95
C PRO A 139 -10.35 1.62 -9.01
N ARG A 140 -9.44 0.68 -8.72
CA ARG A 140 -9.25 -0.53 -9.51
C ARG A 140 -10.47 -1.44 -9.38
N ASP A 141 -10.82 -2.15 -10.46
CA ASP A 141 -11.80 -3.22 -10.42
C ASP A 141 -11.39 -4.26 -9.35
N THR A 142 -12.31 -4.58 -8.45
CA THR A 142 -12.05 -5.43 -7.31
C THR A 142 -13.09 -6.53 -7.21
N ILE A 143 -12.61 -7.75 -7.02
CA ILE A 143 -13.45 -8.92 -6.80
C ILE A 143 -13.54 -9.19 -5.30
N ARG A 144 -14.76 -9.29 -4.77
CA ARG A 144 -14.96 -9.73 -3.40
C ARG A 144 -14.70 -11.23 -3.28
N LEU A 145 -13.65 -11.59 -2.54
CA LEU A 145 -13.34 -12.98 -2.23
C LEU A 145 -13.98 -13.37 -0.90
N GLY A 146 -14.77 -14.42 -0.91
CA GLY A 146 -15.22 -15.08 0.32
C GLY A 146 -14.15 -16.07 0.79
N ARG A 147 -13.54 -15.84 1.93
CA ARG A 147 -12.68 -16.86 2.56
C ARG A 147 -13.60 -17.86 3.28
N LEU A 148 -13.66 -19.07 2.77
CA LEU A 148 -14.50 -20.14 3.35
C LEU A 148 -13.86 -20.82 4.57
N PHE A 149 -12.53 -20.77 4.70
CA PHE A 149 -11.81 -21.43 5.80
C PHE A 149 -10.58 -20.61 6.21
N ASP A 150 -10.43 -20.40 7.50
CA ASP A 150 -9.17 -19.98 8.12
C ASP A 150 -8.54 -21.21 8.79
N PHE A 151 -7.59 -21.84 8.10
CA PHE A 151 -6.86 -22.97 8.65
C PHE A 151 -5.75 -22.44 9.57
N GLY A 152 -6.07 -22.17 10.81
CA GLY A 152 -5.06 -21.74 11.78
C GLY A 152 -5.63 -21.41 13.12
N HIS A 153 -4.76 -21.38 14.12
CA HIS A 153 -5.11 -20.80 15.41
C HIS A 153 -5.29 -19.27 15.26
N PRO A 154 -6.23 -18.66 15.99
CA PRO A 154 -6.36 -17.21 16.00
C PRO A 154 -5.01 -16.58 16.33
N PRO A 155 -4.56 -15.57 15.57
CA PRO A 155 -3.29 -14.91 15.83
C PRO A 155 -3.26 -14.32 17.24
N GLN A 156 -2.16 -14.54 17.96
CA GLN A 156 -1.93 -14.01 19.30
C GLN A 156 -1.06 -12.76 19.26
N THR A 157 -1.07 -11.97 20.34
CA THR A 157 -0.13 -10.86 20.49
C THR A 157 1.31 -11.39 20.49
N GLY A 158 2.21 -10.71 19.77
CA GLY A 158 3.59 -11.13 19.57
C GLY A 158 3.84 -11.81 18.23
N ARG A 159 4.84 -12.67 18.19
CA ARG A 159 5.27 -13.36 16.96
C ARG A 159 4.33 -14.49 16.59
N ASN A 160 3.86 -14.47 15.36
CA ASN A 160 2.98 -15.47 14.77
C ASN A 160 3.57 -15.97 13.45
N TYR A 161 3.09 -17.13 13.01
CA TYR A 161 3.46 -17.75 11.74
C TYR A 161 2.18 -18.05 10.96
N SER A 162 2.16 -17.69 9.66
CA SER A 162 1.07 -18.02 8.77
C SER A 162 1.43 -19.21 7.89
N PHE A 163 0.52 -20.16 7.74
CA PHE A 163 0.71 -21.30 6.85
C PHE A 163 0.15 -20.96 5.47
N ALA A 164 1.01 -20.86 4.45
CA ALA A 164 0.59 -20.58 3.09
C ALA A 164 1.43 -21.34 2.08
N ALA A 165 0.84 -22.28 1.36
CA ALA A 165 1.40 -22.95 0.17
C ALA A 165 2.89 -23.35 0.27
N GLY A 166 3.30 -23.93 1.41
CA GLY A 166 4.69 -24.39 1.64
C GLY A 166 5.64 -23.29 2.16
N LEU A 167 5.17 -22.07 2.33
CA LEU A 167 5.87 -21.00 3.01
C LEU A 167 5.27 -20.77 4.39
N ILE A 168 6.10 -20.38 5.34
CA ILE A 168 5.67 -20.05 6.71
C ILE A 168 6.11 -18.61 7.04
N PRO A 169 5.49 -17.58 6.42
CA PRO A 169 5.83 -16.22 6.71
C PRO A 169 5.53 -15.87 8.17
N ALA A 170 6.45 -15.14 8.78
CA ALA A 170 6.35 -14.69 10.15
C ALA A 170 5.82 -13.24 10.23
N PHE A 171 4.98 -12.96 11.21
CA PHE A 171 4.52 -11.60 11.50
C PHE A 171 4.46 -11.33 13.01
N ASP A 172 4.65 -10.08 13.38
CA ASP A 172 4.39 -9.58 14.73
C ASP A 172 3.00 -8.94 14.78
N GLN A 173 2.22 -9.28 15.79
CA GLN A 173 0.89 -8.73 15.99
C GLN A 173 0.79 -8.00 17.31
N ARG A 174 0.31 -6.77 17.28
CA ARG A 174 0.11 -5.94 18.46
C ARG A 174 -1.30 -5.36 18.45
N LYS A 175 -1.89 -5.27 19.64
CA LYS A 175 -3.11 -4.50 19.84
C LYS A 175 -2.70 -3.07 20.22
N THR A 176 -3.15 -2.10 19.45
CA THR A 176 -2.93 -0.67 19.71
C THR A 176 -3.80 -0.19 20.88
N ALA A 177 -3.54 1.01 21.41
CA ALA A 177 -4.28 1.56 22.54
C ALA A 177 -5.77 1.80 22.26
N ASP A 178 -6.10 2.03 20.99
CA ASP A 178 -7.48 2.17 20.45
C ASP A 178 -8.14 0.82 20.11
N GLY A 179 -7.47 -0.29 20.41
CA GLY A 179 -8.00 -1.64 20.23
C GLY A 179 -7.76 -2.25 18.85
N GLU A 180 -7.18 -1.50 17.91
CA GLU A 180 -6.86 -1.99 16.57
C GLU A 180 -5.76 -3.05 16.60
N ILE A 181 -5.90 -4.08 15.78
CA ILE A 181 -4.88 -5.14 15.61
C ILE A 181 -3.95 -4.77 14.46
N LYS A 182 -2.73 -4.37 14.78
CA LYS A 182 -1.69 -4.09 13.81
C LYS A 182 -0.80 -5.31 13.59
N ARG A 183 -0.68 -5.76 12.34
CA ARG A 183 0.25 -6.81 11.92
C ARG A 183 1.43 -6.22 11.17
N THR A 184 2.64 -6.68 11.48
CA THR A 184 3.87 -6.32 10.76
C THR A 184 4.52 -7.60 10.28
N TRP A 185 4.57 -7.80 8.97
CA TRP A 185 5.26 -8.95 8.37
C TRP A 185 6.76 -8.77 8.53
N LEU A 186 7.46 -9.84 8.91
CA LEU A 186 8.90 -9.82 9.19
C LEU A 186 9.72 -10.23 7.97
N ASP A 187 9.20 -11.13 7.15
CA ASP A 187 9.86 -11.77 6.01
C ASP A 187 9.00 -11.82 4.74
N ALA A 188 7.85 -11.16 4.74
CA ALA A 188 6.94 -11.10 3.61
C ALA A 188 6.30 -9.71 3.49
N GLY A 189 5.83 -9.38 2.29
CA GLY A 189 5.00 -8.21 2.05
C GLY A 189 3.57 -8.38 2.57
N THR A 190 2.87 -7.28 2.72
CA THR A 190 1.43 -7.28 3.02
C THR A 190 0.66 -7.45 1.72
N ASN A 191 -0.30 -8.36 1.66
CA ASN A 191 -1.21 -8.46 0.53
C ASN A 191 -2.05 -7.18 0.39
N PRO A 192 -2.51 -6.85 -0.84
CA PRO A 192 -3.53 -5.82 -1.03
C PRO A 192 -4.72 -6.07 -0.09
N PRO A 193 -5.37 -5.03 0.42
CA PRO A 193 -6.51 -5.19 1.32
C PRO A 193 -7.69 -5.86 0.61
N ASP A 194 -8.44 -6.68 1.35
CA ASP A 194 -9.68 -7.27 0.84
C ASP A 194 -10.76 -6.17 0.76
N GLY A 195 -11.02 -5.65 -0.43
CA GLY A 195 -12.02 -4.63 -0.66
C GLY A 195 -11.64 -3.61 -1.71
N VAL A 196 -12.56 -2.71 -2.02
CA VAL A 196 -12.32 -1.61 -2.96
C VAL A 196 -11.48 -0.53 -2.29
N VAL A 197 -10.30 -0.29 -2.83
CA VAL A 197 -9.42 0.79 -2.37
C VAL A 197 -9.84 2.08 -3.04
N VAL A 198 -10.44 2.98 -2.28
CA VAL A 198 -10.83 4.32 -2.73
C VAL A 198 -9.75 5.31 -2.35
N SER A 199 -9.17 5.97 -3.35
CA SER A 199 -8.18 7.02 -3.15
C SER A 199 -8.77 8.37 -3.57
N TYR A 200 -8.50 9.41 -2.79
CA TYR A 200 -8.94 10.77 -3.09
C TYR A 200 -7.95 11.79 -2.55
N LEU A 201 -7.80 12.88 -3.29
CA LEU A 201 -6.90 13.97 -2.97
C LEU A 201 -7.68 15.15 -2.40
N LEU A 202 -7.22 15.69 -1.28
CA LEU A 202 -7.71 16.92 -0.70
C LEU A 202 -6.56 17.93 -0.65
N PRO A 203 -6.67 19.11 -1.25
CA PRO A 203 -5.60 20.14 -1.19
C PRO A 203 -5.41 20.69 0.23
N ALA A 204 -6.47 20.69 1.04
CA ALA A 204 -6.47 21.08 2.45
C ALA A 204 -7.28 20.08 3.27
N PRO A 205 -7.14 20.03 4.61
CA PRO A 205 -8.04 19.24 5.44
C PRO A 205 -9.49 19.65 5.20
N ALA A 206 -10.42 18.70 5.24
CA ALA A 206 -11.83 19.04 5.08
C ALA A 206 -12.31 19.87 6.29
N GLU A 207 -12.89 21.04 6.03
CA GLU A 207 -13.47 21.92 7.06
C GLU A 207 -14.82 21.40 7.60
N GLY A 208 -15.46 20.50 6.85
CA GLY A 208 -16.76 19.91 7.18
C GLY A 208 -16.79 18.39 7.04
N ASP A 209 -17.98 17.83 7.14
CA ASP A 209 -18.19 16.38 7.00
C ASP A 209 -17.90 15.95 5.55
N LEU A 210 -16.87 15.12 5.35
CA LEU A 210 -16.64 14.41 4.11
C LEU A 210 -17.45 13.11 4.12
N THR A 211 -18.09 12.82 2.99
CA THR A 211 -18.92 11.62 2.83
C THR A 211 -18.51 10.86 1.57
N LEU A 212 -18.20 9.57 1.73
CA LEU A 212 -18.04 8.63 0.65
C LEU A 212 -19.34 7.83 0.47
N THR A 213 -19.95 7.90 -0.72
CA THR A 213 -21.18 7.18 -1.01
C THR A 213 -20.93 6.14 -2.11
N PHE A 214 -21.17 4.88 -1.76
CA PHE A 214 -21.08 3.75 -2.69
C PHE A 214 -22.47 3.44 -3.26
N ARG A 215 -22.53 3.33 -4.57
CA ARG A 215 -23.78 3.08 -5.31
C ARG A 215 -23.62 1.87 -6.23
N ASP A 216 -24.71 1.20 -6.50
CA ASP A 216 -24.77 0.19 -7.54
C ASP A 216 -24.95 0.82 -8.95
N ALA A 217 -24.98 -0.03 -9.98
CA ALA A 217 -25.15 0.41 -11.36
C ALA A 217 -26.51 1.10 -11.63
N SER A 218 -27.53 0.89 -10.79
CA SER A 218 -28.83 1.58 -10.86
C SER A 218 -28.81 2.95 -10.17
N GLY A 219 -27.73 3.27 -9.46
CA GLY A 219 -27.59 4.48 -8.65
C GLY A 219 -28.11 4.34 -7.22
N ALA A 220 -28.61 3.17 -6.82
CA ALA A 220 -29.07 2.93 -5.45
C ALA A 220 -27.87 2.95 -4.49
N VAL A 221 -28.04 3.57 -3.32
CA VAL A 221 -27.00 3.68 -2.31
C VAL A 221 -26.82 2.34 -1.58
N LEU A 222 -25.61 1.78 -1.68
CA LEU A 222 -25.21 0.57 -0.99
C LEU A 222 -24.65 0.87 0.40
N ARG A 223 -23.83 1.90 0.50
CA ARG A 223 -23.17 2.30 1.75
C ARG A 223 -22.82 3.79 1.72
N THR A 224 -22.87 4.43 2.89
CA THR A 224 -22.39 5.80 3.11
C THR A 224 -21.42 5.79 4.28
N ILE A 225 -20.22 6.31 4.08
CA ILE A 225 -19.16 6.41 5.08
C ILE A 225 -18.89 7.90 5.33
N LYS A 226 -18.89 8.30 6.57
CA LYS A 226 -18.57 9.69 6.97
C LYS A 226 -17.11 9.82 7.38
N SER A 227 -16.59 11.03 7.32
CA SER A 227 -15.25 11.32 7.83
C SER A 227 -15.19 11.27 9.36
N LYS A 228 -13.97 11.10 9.85
CA LYS A 228 -13.65 11.37 11.26
C LYS A 228 -13.74 12.88 11.47
N LYS A 229 -14.44 13.34 12.51
CA LYS A 229 -14.48 14.78 12.83
C LYS A 229 -13.06 15.28 13.16
N PRO A 230 -12.69 16.52 12.76
CA PRO A 230 -11.36 17.08 13.04
C PRO A 230 -11.02 17.22 14.53
N ASP A 231 -12.00 17.23 15.42
CA ASP A 231 -11.86 17.53 16.86
C ASP A 231 -11.34 16.37 17.73
N GLU A 232 -11.01 15.23 17.14
CA GLU A 232 -10.39 14.11 17.87
C GLU A 232 -8.89 13.97 17.56
N ALA A 233 -8.16 15.08 17.61
CA ALA A 233 -6.70 15.01 17.75
C ALA A 233 -6.40 14.43 19.14
N PRO A 234 -5.46 13.45 19.27
CA PRO A 234 -5.05 12.95 20.57
C PRO A 234 -4.56 14.13 21.41
N THR A 235 -5.11 14.26 22.61
CA THR A 235 -4.67 15.26 23.58
C THR A 235 -3.16 15.15 23.80
N PRO A 236 -2.42 16.24 23.96
CA PRO A 236 -0.96 16.24 24.13
C PRO A 236 -0.44 15.31 25.24
N ASP A 237 -1.27 15.00 26.21
CA ASP A 237 -0.97 14.09 27.33
C ASP A 237 -0.81 12.61 26.93
N ALA A 238 -1.43 12.17 25.83
CA ALA A 238 -1.26 10.79 25.34
C ALA A 238 0.06 10.60 24.58
N ALA A 239 0.60 11.66 23.98
CA ALA A 239 1.87 11.61 23.27
C ALA A 239 3.09 11.61 24.25
N GLN A 240 2.98 12.25 25.40
CA GLN A 240 4.06 12.28 26.41
C GLN A 240 4.22 10.94 27.15
N LYS A 241 3.13 10.22 27.44
CA LYS A 241 3.20 8.89 28.07
C LYS A 241 3.80 7.79 27.20
N ALA A 242 3.86 7.97 25.89
CA ALA A 242 4.45 7.01 24.96
C ALA A 242 5.99 7.11 24.89
N VAL A 243 6.59 8.22 25.34
CA VAL A 243 8.03 8.48 25.25
C VAL A 243 8.77 8.06 26.55
N GLU A 244 8.10 8.01 27.69
CA GLU A 244 8.74 7.69 28.98
C GLU A 244 8.82 6.19 29.32
N GLY A 245 8.29 5.29 28.49
CA GLY A 245 8.26 3.84 28.72
C GLY A 245 9.39 3.02 28.11
N GLY A 246 10.43 3.62 27.60
CA GLY A 246 11.47 2.95 26.82
C GLY A 246 12.87 2.97 27.41
N HIS A 247 13.13 2.30 28.55
CA HIS A 247 14.49 1.77 28.84
C HIS A 247 14.44 0.76 29.99
N ALA A 248 14.73 -0.50 29.70
CA ALA A 248 15.29 -1.42 30.69
C ALA A 248 16.16 -2.48 29.98
N PRO A 249 17.31 -2.82 30.52
CA PRO A 249 18.35 -3.59 29.86
C PRO A 249 18.14 -5.09 29.99
N GLY A 250 18.84 -5.84 29.12
CA GLY A 250 18.75 -7.27 28.96
C GLY A 250 18.95 -8.08 30.23
N GLY A 251 18.26 -9.20 30.29
CA GLY A 251 18.42 -10.29 31.22
C GLY A 251 18.10 -11.60 30.54
N GLU A 252 19.13 -12.40 30.24
CA GLU A 252 18.97 -13.79 29.89
C GLU A 252 18.29 -14.54 31.03
N SER A 253 17.21 -15.25 30.74
CA SER A 253 16.68 -16.26 31.66
C SER A 253 16.50 -17.56 30.91
N ALA A 254 17.31 -18.52 31.29
CA ALA A 254 17.22 -19.91 30.90
C ALA A 254 15.88 -20.51 31.37
N VAL A 255 15.15 -21.15 30.46
CA VAL A 255 13.93 -21.89 30.78
C VAL A 255 14.33 -23.29 31.22
N ALA A 256 13.93 -23.67 32.43
CA ALA A 256 14.04 -25.03 32.95
C ALA A 256 12.98 -25.96 32.32
N PRO A 257 13.28 -27.24 32.05
CA PRO A 257 12.34 -28.18 31.48
C PRO A 257 11.44 -28.75 32.59
N GLY A 258 10.12 -28.59 32.44
CA GLY A 258 9.17 -29.38 33.25
C GLY A 258 7.99 -28.65 33.86
N GLU A 259 7.30 -27.76 33.18
CA GLU A 259 5.97 -27.33 33.59
C GLU A 259 4.90 -27.68 32.53
N SER A 260 3.90 -28.44 32.96
CA SER A 260 2.76 -28.80 32.16
C SER A 260 1.87 -27.55 31.90
N LEU A 261 1.54 -27.34 30.62
CA LEU A 261 0.66 -26.27 30.18
C LEU A 261 -0.75 -26.39 30.84
N PRO A 262 -1.31 -25.31 31.37
CA PRO A 262 -2.70 -25.32 31.83
C PRO A 262 -3.68 -25.52 30.65
N ALA A 263 -4.76 -26.21 30.90
CA ALA A 263 -5.83 -26.45 29.92
C ALA A 263 -6.41 -25.14 29.36
N PRO A 264 -6.83 -25.10 28.10
CA PRO A 264 -7.36 -23.89 27.50
C PRO A 264 -8.66 -23.47 28.19
N THR A 265 -8.63 -22.33 28.84
CA THR A 265 -9.84 -21.66 29.32
C THR A 265 -10.61 -21.14 28.11
N ALA A 266 -11.88 -21.49 27.99
CA ALA A 266 -12.75 -21.01 26.92
C ALA A 266 -12.72 -19.47 26.85
N ALA A 267 -12.51 -18.95 25.65
CA ALA A 267 -12.54 -17.52 25.41
C ALA A 267 -13.93 -16.97 25.75
N PRO A 268 -14.02 -15.80 26.42
CA PRO A 268 -15.31 -15.18 26.65
C PRO A 268 -15.97 -14.82 25.31
N PRO A 269 -17.31 -14.88 25.22
CA PRO A 269 -18.03 -14.53 24.00
C PRO A 269 -17.67 -13.10 23.58
N ALA A 270 -17.41 -12.91 22.28
CA ALA A 270 -17.10 -11.61 21.71
C ALA A 270 -18.19 -10.61 22.07
N THR A 271 -17.81 -9.54 22.76
CA THR A 271 -18.71 -8.41 23.05
C THR A 271 -19.19 -7.84 21.71
N PRO A 272 -20.49 -7.54 21.55
CA PRO A 272 -21.00 -6.94 20.33
C PRO A 272 -20.30 -5.60 20.10
N ALA A 273 -19.80 -5.37 18.87
CA ALA A 273 -19.24 -4.09 18.48
C ALA A 273 -20.31 -2.99 18.70
N ASP A 274 -19.93 -1.96 19.46
CA ASP A 274 -20.79 -0.81 19.73
C ASP A 274 -20.98 0.02 18.45
N ALA A 275 -22.06 0.79 18.37
CA ALA A 275 -22.43 1.61 17.22
C ALA A 275 -21.39 2.70 16.86
N ASP A 276 -20.37 2.90 17.69
CA ASP A 276 -19.25 3.83 17.46
C ASP A 276 -18.11 3.26 16.62
N ASP A 277 -18.17 1.97 16.25
CA ASP A 277 -17.12 1.24 15.51
C ASP A 277 -17.30 1.27 13.97
N GLU A 278 -18.16 2.15 13.44
CA GLU A 278 -18.25 2.31 12.00
C GLU A 278 -16.94 2.87 11.41
N PRO A 279 -16.41 2.24 10.33
CA PRO A 279 -15.20 2.72 9.70
C PRO A 279 -15.40 4.16 9.20
N LYS A 280 -14.47 5.06 9.54
CA LYS A 280 -14.52 6.47 9.16
C LYS A 280 -13.52 6.78 8.06
N ALA A 281 -13.92 7.59 7.07
CA ALA A 281 -13.04 8.00 5.99
C ALA A 281 -12.04 9.06 6.48
N PRO A 282 -10.73 8.97 6.14
CA PRO A 282 -9.78 10.02 6.47
C PRO A 282 -10.09 11.32 5.72
N ALA A 283 -9.82 12.48 6.33
CA ALA A 283 -10.09 13.80 5.75
C ALA A 283 -8.89 14.76 5.91
N LYS A 284 -7.67 14.24 5.72
CA LYS A 284 -6.42 14.99 5.85
C LYS A 284 -6.06 15.66 4.53
N ALA A 285 -5.25 16.73 4.58
CA ALA A 285 -4.60 17.25 3.37
C ALA A 285 -3.76 16.20 2.69
N GLY A 286 -3.70 16.23 1.35
CA GLY A 286 -2.97 15.28 0.53
C GLY A 286 -3.80 14.06 0.13
N LEU A 287 -3.10 12.98 -0.22
CA LEU A 287 -3.74 11.74 -0.67
C LEU A 287 -4.31 10.97 0.53
N ASN A 288 -5.60 10.70 0.47
CA ASN A 288 -6.35 9.90 1.42
C ASN A 288 -6.69 8.55 0.80
N ARG A 289 -6.81 7.51 1.63
CA ARG A 289 -7.15 6.17 1.22
C ARG A 289 -8.17 5.57 2.18
N PHE A 290 -9.22 4.98 1.63
CA PHE A 290 -10.25 4.25 2.36
C PHE A 290 -10.45 2.88 1.70
N VAL A 291 -10.67 1.84 2.47
CA VAL A 291 -10.96 0.49 1.95
C VAL A 291 -12.40 0.14 2.30
N TRP A 292 -13.22 -0.09 1.26
CA TRP A 292 -14.58 -0.57 1.44
C TRP A 292 -14.64 -2.09 1.24
N ASP A 293 -15.10 -2.81 2.23
CA ASP A 293 -15.21 -4.28 2.26
C ASP A 293 -16.34 -4.84 1.35
N MET A 294 -16.96 -3.99 0.53
CA MET A 294 -18.08 -4.31 -0.36
C MET A 294 -19.32 -4.86 0.39
N ARG A 295 -19.50 -4.48 1.65
CA ARG A 295 -20.69 -4.79 2.44
C ARG A 295 -21.63 -3.58 2.50
N GLY A 296 -22.92 -3.86 2.49
CA GLY A 296 -23.96 -2.87 2.74
C GLY A 296 -23.97 -2.37 4.19
N ALA A 297 -25.02 -1.65 4.56
CA ALA A 297 -25.25 -1.26 5.95
C ALA A 297 -25.35 -2.52 6.84
N PRO A 298 -24.83 -2.49 8.08
CA PRO A 298 -24.97 -3.60 8.99
C PRO A 298 -26.45 -3.86 9.28
N ALA A 299 -26.77 -5.11 9.57
CA ALA A 299 -28.12 -5.47 10.02
C ALA A 299 -28.45 -4.69 11.31
N GLN A 300 -29.69 -4.21 11.41
CA GLN A 300 -30.16 -3.57 12.64
C GLN A 300 -30.19 -4.60 13.79
N LYS A 301 -29.56 -4.27 14.91
CA LYS A 301 -29.69 -5.07 16.12
C LYS A 301 -31.14 -4.98 16.61
N ILE A 302 -31.76 -6.13 16.84
CA ILE A 302 -33.05 -6.19 17.53
C ILE A 302 -32.76 -5.94 19.00
N VAL A 303 -33.11 -4.73 19.47
CA VAL A 303 -32.98 -4.38 20.89
C VAL A 303 -34.11 -5.09 21.64
N GLY A 304 -33.79 -5.97 22.60
CA GLY A 304 -34.75 -6.68 23.45
C GLY A 304 -35.24 -8.03 22.92
N GLY A 305 -34.65 -8.58 21.88
CA GLY A 305 -34.88 -9.97 21.51
C GLY A 305 -34.22 -10.91 22.53
N ALA A 306 -34.98 -11.73 23.23
CA ALA A 306 -34.43 -12.89 23.92
C ALA A 306 -33.61 -13.69 22.90
N GLY A 307 -32.35 -14.00 23.23
CA GLY A 307 -31.55 -14.89 22.41
C GLY A 307 -32.39 -16.14 22.10
N LEU A 308 -32.29 -16.61 20.85
CA LEU A 308 -32.76 -17.95 20.53
C LEU A 308 -32.02 -18.87 21.51
N ALA A 309 -32.75 -19.32 22.55
CA ALA A 309 -32.27 -20.36 23.43
C ALA A 309 -31.97 -21.58 22.54
N ASP A 310 -30.86 -22.21 22.80
CA ASP A 310 -30.45 -23.48 22.20
C ASP A 310 -31.65 -24.38 21.97
N VAL A 311 -31.89 -24.73 20.72
CA VAL A 311 -32.77 -25.83 20.36
C VAL A 311 -31.83 -27.03 20.25
N ASP A 312 -31.96 -27.93 21.24
CA ASP A 312 -31.30 -29.25 21.28
C ASP A 312 -31.52 -30.06 19.98
#